data_94994116319464cb5dc68a924237b147
#
_entry.id   94994116319464cb5dc68a924237b147
#
_cell.length_a   1.000
_cell.length_b   1.000
_cell.length_c   1.000
_cell.angle_alpha   90.00
_cell.angle_beta   90.00
_cell.angle_gamma   90.00
#
_symmetry.space_group_name_H-M   'P 1'
#
loop_
_entity.id
_entity.type
_entity.pdbx_description
1 polymer ?
#
loop_
_entity_poly.entity_id
_entity_poly.type
_entity_poly.pdbx_seq_one_letter_code
_entity_poly.pdbx_strand_id
1 'polypeptide(L)'
;NWTLKDCREMEISLGLDLKGGMNVILEVSVPDVIRALADNKPDENFNKALNEAAKQAVNSQDDIITLFVREYQKTAPGAKLSELFATQQLKDKVNQKSSDAEVEKVLRAEVKAAVENSYNVLRTRIDRFGVVQPNIQSLEDKMGRIMVELPGIKEPERVRKLLQGSANLEFWETYTAKEILPAMQSADSKLRAILSQETAADSTATNATADTIPAAKLAEATPAKKAVSVADSLAATLKGDAKDEKAGANMEEIKKQYPLLAVLQLNSSGQGPVIGYANYKDTADINRYLSMPEIQSELPKDLRLKWGVSPSEFDKKGQTFELYAIKSTERNGKAPLEGDVVTDAKDEFDQYSKPAVSMTMNSDGARRWAQLTKQNIGRSIAIVLDNYVYSAPNVNSEITGGRSQ
;
A
#
# COMPACT_ATOMS: atom_id res chain seq x y z
N ASN A 1 -22.35 -21.18 -45.00
CA ASN A 1 -22.65 -19.91 -44.28
C ASN A 1 -21.69 -19.79 -43.10
N TRP A 2 -20.82 -18.82 -43.19
CA TRP A 2 -19.90 -18.49 -42.09
C TRP A 2 -20.61 -17.62 -41.06
N THR A 3 -20.43 -17.90 -39.78
CA THR A 3 -20.94 -17.04 -38.74
C THR A 3 -20.01 -15.81 -38.57
N LEU A 4 -20.52 -14.74 -37.95
CA LEU A 4 -19.71 -13.56 -37.65
C LEU A 4 -18.51 -13.91 -36.79
N LYS A 5 -18.62 -14.94 -35.94
CA LYS A 5 -17.55 -15.45 -35.10
C LYS A 5 -16.48 -16.10 -35.94
N ASP A 6 -16.86 -16.96 -36.89
CA ASP A 6 -15.90 -17.64 -37.79
C ASP A 6 -15.15 -16.62 -38.67
N CYS A 7 -15.84 -15.55 -39.12
CA CYS A 7 -15.20 -14.48 -39.88
C CYS A 7 -14.17 -13.70 -39.05
N ARG A 8 -14.47 -13.46 -37.75
CA ARG A 8 -13.54 -12.79 -36.83
C ARG A 8 -12.32 -13.66 -36.48
N GLU A 9 -12.51 -14.97 -36.38
CA GLU A 9 -11.41 -15.91 -36.11
C GLU A 9 -10.45 -16.04 -37.30
N MET A 10 -10.95 -15.77 -38.52
CA MET A 10 -10.16 -15.77 -39.76
C MET A 10 -9.63 -14.38 -40.17
N GLU A 11 -9.98 -13.33 -39.44
CA GLU A 11 -9.48 -11.99 -39.70
C GLU A 11 -7.96 -11.96 -39.51
N ILE A 12 -7.24 -11.42 -40.49
CA ILE A 12 -5.79 -11.23 -40.38
C ILE A 12 -5.51 -10.27 -39.23
N SER A 13 -4.69 -10.70 -38.27
CA SER A 13 -4.30 -9.85 -37.16
C SER A 13 -3.48 -8.68 -37.66
N LEU A 14 -4.06 -7.49 -37.57
CA LEU A 14 -3.37 -6.25 -37.85
C LEU A 14 -2.53 -5.88 -36.61
N GLY A 15 -1.20 -5.79 -36.79
CA GLY A 15 -0.27 -5.41 -35.74
C GLY A 15 -0.46 -3.97 -35.24
N LEU A 16 0.38 -3.56 -34.30
CA LEU A 16 0.40 -2.22 -33.70
C LEU A 16 0.47 -1.09 -34.74
N ASP A 17 1.22 -1.31 -35.83
CA ASP A 17 1.42 -0.32 -36.89
C ASP A 17 0.15 0.04 -37.67
N LEU A 18 -0.80 -0.90 -37.76
CA LEU A 18 -2.04 -0.72 -38.53
C LEU A 18 -3.26 -0.43 -37.69
N LYS A 19 -3.34 -0.98 -36.47
CA LYS A 19 -4.48 -0.75 -35.54
C LYS A 19 -4.18 0.28 -34.47
N GLY A 20 -2.91 0.69 -34.33
CA GLY A 20 -2.45 1.39 -33.14
C GLY A 20 -2.49 0.47 -31.92
N GLY A 21 -2.22 0.97 -30.76
CA GLY A 21 -2.27 0.18 -29.52
C GLY A 21 -1.16 0.58 -28.57
N MET A 22 -0.75 -0.37 -27.73
CA MET A 22 0.21 -0.15 -26.67
C MET A 22 1.25 -1.27 -26.67
N ASN A 23 2.51 -0.90 -26.59
CA ASN A 23 3.62 -1.82 -26.32
C ASN A 23 4.23 -1.43 -24.96
N VAL A 24 4.34 -2.38 -24.04
CA VAL A 24 4.95 -2.19 -22.73
C VAL A 24 5.89 -3.33 -22.42
N ILE A 25 7.00 -2.97 -21.77
CA ILE A 25 7.90 -3.93 -21.14
C ILE A 25 7.67 -3.86 -19.63
N LEU A 26 7.25 -4.97 -19.06
CA LEU A 26 7.10 -5.15 -17.62
C LEU A 26 8.33 -5.89 -17.11
N GLU A 27 8.80 -5.49 -15.93
CA GLU A 27 9.95 -6.12 -15.28
C GLU A 27 9.54 -6.62 -13.90
N VAL A 28 9.73 -7.91 -13.67
CA VAL A 28 9.55 -8.51 -12.34
C VAL A 28 10.72 -8.07 -11.48
N SER A 29 10.43 -7.53 -10.29
CA SER A 29 11.45 -7.12 -9.34
C SER A 29 12.18 -8.33 -8.77
N VAL A 30 13.23 -8.77 -9.45
CA VAL A 30 14.08 -9.88 -8.99
C VAL A 30 14.64 -9.63 -7.58
N PRO A 31 15.06 -8.40 -7.20
CA PRO A 31 15.47 -8.11 -5.82
C PRO A 31 14.39 -8.43 -4.78
N ASP A 32 13.13 -8.12 -5.08
CA ASP A 32 12.03 -8.38 -4.14
C ASP A 32 11.70 -9.87 -4.04
N VAL A 33 11.83 -10.60 -5.15
CA VAL A 33 11.73 -12.07 -5.13
C VAL A 33 12.83 -12.66 -4.24
N ILE A 34 14.08 -12.20 -4.36
CA ILE A 34 15.20 -12.67 -3.53
C ILE A 34 14.96 -12.32 -2.05
N ARG A 35 14.44 -11.12 -1.73
CA ARG A 35 14.06 -10.75 -0.35
C ARG A 35 12.98 -11.68 0.21
N ALA A 36 11.95 -11.96 -0.57
CA ALA A 36 10.88 -12.86 -0.18
C ALA A 36 11.40 -14.27 0.11
N LEU A 37 12.29 -14.80 -0.73
CA LEU A 37 12.92 -16.11 -0.53
C LEU A 37 13.80 -16.16 0.72
N ALA A 38 14.38 -15.03 1.14
CA ALA A 38 15.12 -14.88 2.41
C ALA A 38 14.18 -14.62 3.61
N ASP A 39 12.87 -14.79 3.46
CA ASP A 39 11.84 -14.53 4.49
C ASP A 39 11.86 -13.09 5.04
N ASN A 40 12.22 -12.13 4.18
CA ASN A 40 12.34 -10.70 4.51
C ASN A 40 13.21 -10.42 5.77
N LYS A 41 14.26 -11.23 5.97
CA LYS A 41 15.14 -11.05 7.13
C LYS A 41 15.75 -9.64 7.14
N PRO A 42 15.77 -8.96 8.30
CA PRO A 42 16.37 -7.63 8.45
C PRO A 42 17.90 -7.72 8.60
N ASP A 43 18.58 -8.27 7.59
CA ASP A 43 20.05 -8.32 7.54
C ASP A 43 20.56 -7.12 6.73
N GLU A 44 21.36 -6.25 7.37
CA GLU A 44 21.88 -5.03 6.73
C GLU A 44 22.83 -5.37 5.58
N ASN A 45 23.71 -6.38 5.75
CA ASN A 45 24.67 -6.78 4.73
C ASN A 45 23.97 -7.36 3.50
N PHE A 46 22.94 -8.18 3.73
CA PHE A 46 22.08 -8.72 2.68
C PHE A 46 21.39 -7.60 1.89
N ASN A 47 20.73 -6.67 2.59
CA ASN A 47 20.01 -5.57 1.94
C ASN A 47 20.95 -4.63 1.19
N LYS A 48 22.13 -4.34 1.77
CA LYS A 48 23.16 -3.51 1.13
C LYS A 48 23.70 -4.17 -0.14
N ALA A 49 24.06 -5.45 -0.07
CA ALA A 49 24.55 -6.20 -1.22
C ALA A 49 23.49 -6.30 -2.34
N LEU A 50 22.23 -6.54 -1.98
CA LEU A 50 21.13 -6.65 -2.94
C LEU A 50 20.82 -5.31 -3.62
N ASN A 51 20.83 -4.21 -2.87
CA ASN A 51 20.62 -2.88 -3.43
C ASN A 51 21.78 -2.45 -4.35
N GLU A 52 23.01 -2.80 -4.01
CA GLU A 52 24.17 -2.50 -4.84
C GLU A 52 24.17 -3.34 -6.12
N ALA A 53 23.83 -4.64 -6.01
CA ALA A 53 23.61 -5.51 -7.17
C ALA A 53 22.52 -4.97 -8.11
N ALA A 54 21.41 -4.47 -7.56
CA ALA A 54 20.34 -3.88 -8.35
C ALA A 54 20.79 -2.62 -9.12
N LYS A 55 21.62 -1.77 -8.50
CA LYS A 55 22.19 -0.60 -9.20
C LYS A 55 23.15 -1.01 -10.32
N GLN A 56 24.01 -2.00 -10.07
CA GLN A 56 24.97 -2.49 -11.05
C GLN A 56 24.26 -3.19 -12.23
N ALA A 57 23.16 -3.91 -11.98
CA ALA A 57 22.38 -4.62 -13.01
C ALA A 57 21.82 -3.69 -14.10
N VAL A 58 21.64 -2.39 -13.83
CA VAL A 58 21.20 -1.41 -14.82
C VAL A 58 22.20 -1.29 -15.96
N ASN A 59 23.50 -1.30 -15.65
CA ASN A 59 24.60 -1.06 -16.60
C ASN A 59 25.44 -2.30 -16.90
N SER A 60 25.12 -3.45 -16.31
CA SER A 60 25.86 -4.71 -16.49
C SER A 60 25.10 -5.66 -17.39
N GLN A 61 25.85 -6.54 -18.06
CA GLN A 61 25.31 -7.71 -18.77
C GLN A 61 25.16 -8.93 -17.84
N ASP A 62 25.80 -8.89 -16.66
CA ASP A 62 25.65 -9.95 -15.66
C ASP A 62 24.24 -9.94 -15.09
N ASP A 63 23.70 -11.11 -14.80
CA ASP A 63 22.41 -11.22 -14.13
C ASP A 63 22.52 -10.78 -12.64
N ILE A 64 21.40 -10.32 -12.11
CA ILE A 64 21.30 -9.74 -10.77
C ILE A 64 21.66 -10.74 -9.67
N ILE A 65 21.48 -12.04 -9.89
CA ILE A 65 21.81 -13.08 -8.90
C ILE A 65 23.34 -13.22 -8.79
N THR A 66 24.03 -13.25 -9.93
CA THR A 66 25.50 -13.25 -9.96
C THR A 66 26.08 -12.00 -9.30
N LEU A 67 25.50 -10.82 -9.62
CA LEU A 67 25.92 -9.55 -9.02
C LEU A 67 25.67 -9.57 -7.50
N PHE A 68 24.53 -10.06 -7.06
CA PHE A 68 24.19 -10.16 -5.64
C PHE A 68 25.15 -11.07 -4.88
N VAL A 69 25.43 -12.26 -5.39
CA VAL A 69 26.36 -13.20 -4.76
C VAL A 69 27.74 -12.58 -4.61
N ARG A 70 28.22 -11.92 -5.68
CA ARG A 70 29.51 -11.21 -5.67
C ARG A 70 29.56 -10.07 -4.65
N GLU A 71 28.54 -9.24 -4.59
CA GLU A 71 28.47 -8.13 -3.65
C GLU A 71 28.26 -8.59 -2.20
N TYR A 72 27.51 -9.68 -2.00
CA TYR A 72 27.34 -10.25 -0.66
C TYR A 72 28.65 -10.83 -0.12
N GLN A 73 29.43 -11.54 -0.93
CA GLN A 73 30.76 -12.04 -0.54
C GLN A 73 31.75 -10.91 -0.22
N LYS A 74 31.62 -9.74 -0.87
CA LYS A 74 32.44 -8.57 -0.54
C LYS A 74 31.99 -7.90 0.77
N THR A 75 30.69 -7.81 1.00
CA THR A 75 30.11 -7.11 2.15
C THR A 75 30.21 -7.95 3.44
N ALA A 76 30.10 -9.26 3.33
CA ALA A 76 30.18 -10.21 4.44
C ALA A 76 31.15 -11.37 4.10
N PRO A 77 32.48 -11.14 4.14
CA PRO A 77 33.46 -12.18 3.82
C PRO A 77 33.35 -13.37 4.76
N GLY A 78 33.17 -14.56 4.20
CA GLY A 78 33.03 -15.81 4.97
C GLY A 78 31.63 -16.17 5.42
N ALA A 79 30.64 -15.31 5.23
CA ALA A 79 29.24 -15.65 5.47
C ALA A 79 28.70 -16.56 4.35
N LYS A 80 27.92 -17.58 4.72
CA LYS A 80 27.35 -18.53 3.76
C LYS A 80 25.97 -18.08 3.32
N LEU A 81 25.69 -18.17 2.02
CA LEU A 81 24.37 -17.91 1.48
C LEU A 81 23.30 -18.84 2.09
N SER A 82 23.68 -20.07 2.46
CA SER A 82 22.76 -21.01 3.07
C SER A 82 22.15 -20.54 4.40
N GLU A 83 22.83 -19.66 5.15
CA GLU A 83 22.31 -19.06 6.39
C GLU A 83 21.14 -18.10 6.13
N LEU A 84 21.16 -17.42 4.99
CA LEU A 84 20.09 -16.53 4.56
C LEU A 84 18.89 -17.30 3.99
N PHE A 85 19.15 -18.31 3.17
CA PHE A 85 18.15 -18.97 2.35
C PHE A 85 17.69 -20.35 2.88
N ALA A 86 18.19 -20.81 4.04
CA ALA A 86 17.60 -21.96 4.73
C ALA A 86 16.28 -21.58 5.41
N THR A 87 15.31 -21.15 4.60
CA THR A 87 13.98 -20.71 5.02
C THR A 87 12.99 -21.85 4.96
N GLN A 88 11.80 -21.69 5.59
CA GLN A 88 10.75 -22.69 5.54
C GLN A 88 10.27 -23.00 4.11
N GLN A 89 10.33 -22.00 3.22
CA GLN A 89 9.97 -22.16 1.81
C GLN A 89 10.97 -23.00 1.03
N LEU A 90 12.26 -22.92 1.38
CA LEU A 90 13.35 -23.56 0.64
C LEU A 90 13.93 -24.78 1.39
N LYS A 91 13.33 -25.23 2.49
CA LYS A 91 13.86 -26.30 3.37
C LYS A 91 14.15 -27.62 2.65
N ASP A 92 13.42 -27.93 1.57
CA ASP A 92 13.60 -29.14 0.79
C ASP A 92 14.69 -28.99 -0.30
N LYS A 93 15.13 -27.76 -0.58
CA LYS A 93 16.09 -27.41 -1.65
C LYS A 93 17.41 -26.84 -1.10
N VAL A 94 17.35 -26.13 0.04
CA VAL A 94 18.50 -25.49 0.70
C VAL A 94 18.54 -25.89 2.15
N ASN A 95 19.68 -26.36 2.61
CA ASN A 95 19.97 -26.65 4.01
C ASN A 95 21.24 -25.89 4.46
N GLN A 96 21.50 -25.84 5.77
CA GLN A 96 22.65 -25.12 6.32
C GLN A 96 24.03 -25.60 5.83
N LYS A 97 24.07 -26.80 5.20
CA LYS A 97 25.31 -27.38 4.66
C LYS A 97 25.45 -27.15 3.15
N SER A 98 24.44 -26.58 2.50
CA SER A 98 24.48 -26.30 1.07
C SER A 98 25.57 -25.31 0.72
N SER A 99 26.27 -25.55 -0.36
CA SER A 99 27.27 -24.64 -0.90
C SER A 99 26.63 -23.41 -1.52
N ASP A 100 27.39 -22.31 -1.61
CA ASP A 100 26.90 -21.07 -2.24
C ASP A 100 26.49 -21.29 -3.70
N ALA A 101 27.20 -22.16 -4.44
CA ALA A 101 26.85 -22.51 -5.81
C ALA A 101 25.51 -23.28 -5.93
N GLU A 102 25.21 -24.15 -4.96
CA GLU A 102 23.91 -24.84 -4.91
C GLU A 102 22.79 -23.86 -4.58
N VAL A 103 23.01 -22.95 -3.61
CA VAL A 103 22.04 -21.90 -3.28
C VAL A 103 21.78 -20.99 -4.47
N GLU A 104 22.82 -20.57 -5.18
CA GLU A 104 22.71 -19.75 -6.40
C GLU A 104 21.85 -20.45 -7.46
N LYS A 105 22.09 -21.75 -7.70
CA LYS A 105 21.30 -22.55 -8.65
C LYS A 105 19.82 -22.61 -8.25
N VAL A 106 19.54 -22.81 -6.96
CA VAL A 106 18.17 -22.81 -6.44
C VAL A 106 17.53 -21.43 -6.61
N LEU A 107 18.23 -20.34 -6.28
CA LEU A 107 17.71 -18.98 -6.47
C LEU A 107 17.35 -18.69 -7.93
N ARG A 108 18.19 -19.11 -8.89
CA ARG A 108 17.89 -18.98 -10.32
C ARG A 108 16.62 -19.73 -10.71
N ALA A 109 16.44 -20.95 -10.20
CA ALA A 109 15.26 -21.74 -10.47
C ALA A 109 13.99 -21.10 -9.88
N GLU A 110 14.06 -20.59 -8.66
CA GLU A 110 12.92 -19.93 -7.99
C GLU A 110 12.56 -18.60 -8.65
N VAL A 111 13.55 -17.79 -9.03
CA VAL A 111 13.31 -16.54 -9.75
C VAL A 111 12.69 -16.81 -11.11
N LYS A 112 13.18 -17.84 -11.84
CA LYS A 112 12.59 -18.25 -13.12
C LYS A 112 11.13 -18.67 -12.93
N ALA A 113 10.83 -19.47 -11.91
CA ALA A 113 9.47 -19.90 -11.61
C ALA A 113 8.56 -18.70 -11.24
N ALA A 114 9.08 -17.71 -10.49
CA ALA A 114 8.36 -16.49 -10.18
C ALA A 114 8.04 -15.65 -11.43
N VAL A 115 8.98 -15.56 -12.37
CA VAL A 115 8.78 -14.87 -13.66
C VAL A 115 7.74 -15.59 -14.52
N GLU A 116 7.81 -16.92 -14.61
CA GLU A 116 6.82 -17.73 -15.33
C GLU A 116 5.41 -17.59 -14.71
N ASN A 117 5.34 -17.55 -13.40
CA ASN A 117 4.08 -17.32 -12.70
C ASN A 117 3.51 -15.91 -12.98
N SER A 118 4.36 -14.89 -12.95
CA SER A 118 3.99 -13.52 -13.32
C SER A 118 3.51 -13.43 -14.77
N TYR A 119 4.16 -14.12 -15.69
CA TYR A 119 3.74 -14.24 -17.08
C TYR A 119 2.32 -14.83 -17.21
N ASN A 120 2.06 -15.93 -16.52
CA ASN A 120 0.74 -16.58 -16.53
C ASN A 120 -0.35 -15.69 -15.95
N VAL A 121 -0.06 -14.96 -14.87
CA VAL A 121 -0.97 -13.98 -14.26
C VAL A 121 -1.28 -12.85 -15.24
N LEU A 122 -0.26 -12.28 -15.89
CA LEU A 122 -0.43 -11.22 -16.90
C LEU A 122 -1.26 -11.71 -18.08
N ARG A 123 -0.98 -12.89 -18.59
CA ARG A 123 -1.76 -13.51 -19.66
C ARG A 123 -3.22 -13.66 -19.31
N THR A 124 -3.50 -14.22 -18.14
CA THR A 124 -4.88 -14.39 -17.66
C THR A 124 -5.61 -13.05 -17.50
N ARG A 125 -4.92 -12.01 -17.03
CA ARG A 125 -5.49 -10.66 -16.93
C ARG A 125 -5.83 -10.10 -18.30
N ILE A 126 -4.90 -10.19 -19.24
CA ILE A 126 -5.05 -9.65 -20.60
C ILE A 126 -6.18 -10.37 -21.34
N ASP A 127 -6.28 -11.69 -21.21
CA ASP A 127 -7.37 -12.47 -21.80
C ASP A 127 -8.75 -12.03 -21.29
N ARG A 128 -8.85 -11.66 -20.00
CA ARG A 128 -10.10 -11.15 -19.40
C ARG A 128 -10.49 -9.75 -19.90
N PHE A 129 -9.53 -8.96 -20.39
CA PHE A 129 -9.81 -7.64 -20.97
C PHE A 129 -10.47 -7.70 -22.34
N GLY A 130 -10.56 -8.86 -22.96
CA GLY A 130 -11.10 -9.03 -24.29
C GLY A 130 -10.27 -8.34 -25.38
N VAL A 131 -8.96 -8.16 -25.14
CA VAL A 131 -8.03 -7.69 -26.17
C VAL A 131 -7.91 -8.77 -27.23
N VAL A 132 -8.16 -8.38 -28.47
CA VAL A 132 -8.07 -9.32 -29.60
C VAL A 132 -6.59 -9.51 -29.92
N GLN A 133 -6.11 -10.76 -29.77
CA GLN A 133 -4.75 -11.19 -30.16
C GLN A 133 -3.62 -10.40 -29.47
N PRO A 134 -3.50 -10.43 -28.14
CA PRO A 134 -2.35 -9.86 -27.45
C PRO A 134 -1.10 -10.68 -27.76
N ASN A 135 0.04 -10.02 -27.92
CA ASN A 135 1.33 -10.68 -28.01
C ASN A 135 2.07 -10.51 -26.69
N ILE A 136 2.36 -11.61 -26.02
CA ILE A 136 3.04 -11.60 -24.71
C ILE A 136 4.26 -12.50 -24.83
N GLN A 137 5.45 -11.95 -24.60
CA GLN A 137 6.71 -12.66 -24.74
C GLN A 137 7.63 -12.39 -23.55
N SER A 138 8.26 -13.44 -23.02
CA SER A 138 9.37 -13.29 -22.09
C SER A 138 10.63 -12.95 -22.89
N LEU A 139 11.31 -11.86 -22.50
CA LEU A 139 12.55 -11.44 -23.15
C LEU A 139 13.72 -12.20 -22.52
N GLU A 140 14.55 -12.82 -23.35
CA GLU A 140 15.69 -13.62 -22.90
C GLU A 140 16.94 -12.77 -22.60
N ASP A 141 16.95 -11.51 -23.02
CA ASP A 141 18.07 -10.58 -22.84
C ASP A 141 18.35 -10.23 -21.39
N LYS A 142 17.31 -10.09 -20.58
CA LYS A 142 17.39 -9.86 -19.14
C LYS A 142 16.31 -10.64 -18.39
N MET A 143 16.75 -11.38 -17.38
CA MET A 143 15.85 -12.15 -16.51
C MET A 143 14.78 -11.26 -15.88
N GLY A 144 13.50 -11.64 -16.05
CA GLY A 144 12.36 -10.94 -15.44
C GLY A 144 11.62 -9.98 -16.35
N ARG A 145 12.04 -9.78 -17.61
CA ARG A 145 11.35 -8.89 -18.54
C ARG A 145 10.31 -9.63 -19.37
N ILE A 146 9.12 -9.03 -19.43
CA ILE A 146 7.98 -9.53 -20.19
C ILE A 146 7.50 -8.38 -21.10
N MET A 147 7.57 -8.60 -22.41
CA MET A 147 7.02 -7.69 -23.40
C MET A 147 5.54 -8.00 -23.63
N VAL A 148 4.72 -6.98 -23.64
CA VAL A 148 3.28 -7.07 -23.83
C VAL A 148 2.86 -6.08 -24.91
N GLU A 149 2.36 -6.60 -26.03
CA GLU A 149 1.80 -5.81 -27.13
C GLU A 149 0.29 -6.00 -27.18
N LEU A 150 -0.44 -4.90 -27.14
CA LEU A 150 -1.89 -4.87 -27.08
C LEU A 150 -2.44 -4.03 -28.22
N PRO A 151 -2.74 -4.64 -29.38
CA PRO A 151 -3.28 -3.93 -30.53
C PRO A 151 -4.69 -3.38 -30.25
N GLY A 152 -5.00 -2.18 -30.77
CA GLY A 152 -6.34 -1.60 -30.74
C GLY A 152 -6.81 -1.03 -29.40
N ILE A 153 -5.93 -0.91 -28.43
CA ILE A 153 -6.25 -0.32 -27.11
C ILE A 153 -6.49 1.18 -27.26
N LYS A 154 -7.64 1.66 -26.78
CA LYS A 154 -8.02 3.08 -26.78
C LYS A 154 -7.63 3.82 -25.50
N GLU A 155 -7.46 3.11 -24.37
CA GLU A 155 -7.20 3.66 -23.04
C GLU A 155 -5.90 3.08 -22.45
N PRO A 156 -4.71 3.47 -22.92
CA PRO A 156 -3.44 2.88 -22.51
C PRO A 156 -3.14 3.07 -21.02
N GLU A 157 -3.52 4.21 -20.44
CA GLU A 157 -3.29 4.49 -19.01
C GLU A 157 -4.09 3.58 -18.08
N ARG A 158 -5.32 3.23 -18.46
CA ARG A 158 -6.14 2.28 -17.71
C ARG A 158 -5.52 0.89 -17.74
N VAL A 159 -5.09 0.45 -18.92
CA VAL A 159 -4.45 -0.86 -19.09
C VAL A 159 -3.11 -0.91 -18.35
N ARG A 160 -2.31 0.16 -18.39
CA ARG A 160 -1.06 0.25 -17.63
C ARG A 160 -1.30 0.03 -16.13
N LYS A 161 -2.25 0.74 -15.53
CA LYS A 161 -2.61 0.57 -14.11
C LYS A 161 -3.01 -0.87 -13.79
N LEU A 162 -3.76 -1.51 -14.67
CA LEU A 162 -4.20 -2.89 -14.50
C LEU A 162 -3.08 -3.91 -14.62
N LEU A 163 -2.11 -3.67 -15.51
CA LEU A 163 -0.94 -4.54 -15.68
C LEU A 163 0.07 -4.37 -14.53
N GLN A 164 0.22 -3.15 -14.02
CA GLN A 164 1.13 -2.83 -12.92
C GLN A 164 0.62 -3.31 -11.56
N GLY A 165 -0.69 -3.44 -11.38
CA GLY A 165 -1.27 -3.91 -10.12
C GLY A 165 -0.77 -5.31 -9.78
N SER A 166 -0.15 -5.50 -8.62
CA SER A 166 0.27 -6.80 -8.12
C SER A 166 -0.94 -7.67 -7.79
N ALA A 167 -2.11 -7.04 -7.63
CA ALA A 167 -3.37 -7.64 -7.20
C ALA A 167 -3.22 -8.43 -5.88
N ASN A 168 -2.35 -7.94 -5.01
CA ASN A 168 -2.21 -8.50 -3.68
C ASN A 168 -3.47 -8.17 -2.87
N LEU A 169 -4.36 -9.15 -2.79
CA LEU A 169 -5.62 -9.04 -2.05
C LEU A 169 -5.36 -9.40 -0.59
N GLU A 170 -5.75 -8.52 0.30
CA GLU A 170 -5.55 -8.66 1.73
C GLU A 170 -6.85 -8.34 2.47
N PHE A 171 -7.16 -9.11 3.52
CA PHE A 171 -8.29 -8.87 4.41
C PHE A 171 -7.77 -8.52 5.79
N TRP A 172 -8.11 -7.32 6.26
CA TRP A 172 -7.57 -6.78 7.50
C TRP A 172 -8.67 -6.47 8.49
N GLU A 173 -8.37 -6.71 9.76
CA GLU A 173 -9.17 -6.14 10.85
C GLU A 173 -9.03 -4.62 10.85
N THR A 174 -10.02 -3.93 11.40
CA THR A 174 -10.01 -2.46 11.47
C THR A 174 -10.18 -1.97 12.89
N TYR A 175 -9.62 -0.81 13.16
CA TYR A 175 -9.99 0.02 14.29
C TYR A 175 -11.24 0.83 13.96
N THR A 176 -12.00 1.19 14.98
CA THR A 176 -13.04 2.23 14.84
C THR A 176 -12.40 3.61 14.98
N ALA A 177 -13.01 4.61 14.34
CA ALA A 177 -12.52 5.99 14.45
C ALA A 177 -12.46 6.46 15.91
N LYS A 178 -13.40 6.03 16.76
CA LYS A 178 -13.44 6.35 18.20
C LYS A 178 -12.21 5.85 18.96
N GLU A 179 -11.68 4.67 18.59
CA GLU A 179 -10.51 4.07 19.25
C GLU A 179 -9.22 4.83 18.92
N ILE A 180 -9.13 5.42 17.71
CA ILE A 180 -7.93 6.08 17.22
C ILE A 180 -7.92 7.60 17.44
N LEU A 181 -9.09 8.22 17.62
CA LEU A 181 -9.23 9.66 17.77
C LEU A 181 -8.30 10.27 18.85
N PRO A 182 -8.18 9.70 20.09
CA PRO A 182 -7.27 10.24 21.10
C PRO A 182 -5.81 10.20 20.67
N ALA A 183 -5.37 9.12 20.02
CA ALA A 183 -4.01 8.98 19.53
C ALA A 183 -3.70 9.99 18.42
N MET A 184 -4.65 10.27 17.52
CA MET A 184 -4.50 11.29 16.48
C MET A 184 -4.40 12.71 17.07
N GLN A 185 -5.12 13.00 18.14
CA GLN A 185 -5.02 14.29 18.84
C GLN A 185 -3.67 14.44 19.55
N SER A 186 -3.15 13.38 20.19
CA SER A 186 -1.81 13.35 20.76
C SER A 186 -0.75 13.55 19.68
N ALA A 187 -0.88 12.88 18.54
CA ALA A 187 0.00 13.01 17.39
C ALA A 187 0.04 14.45 16.86
N ASP A 188 -1.11 15.11 16.71
CA ASP A 188 -1.19 16.52 16.28
C ASP A 188 -0.50 17.47 17.27
N SER A 189 -0.72 17.26 18.58
CA SER A 189 -0.10 18.07 19.63
C SER A 189 1.42 17.93 19.64
N LYS A 190 1.93 16.71 19.41
CA LYS A 190 3.36 16.42 19.32
C LYS A 190 3.98 16.99 18.04
N LEU A 191 3.29 16.86 16.91
CA LEU A 191 3.71 17.45 15.64
C LEU A 191 3.84 18.96 15.74
N ARG A 192 2.88 19.64 16.40
CA ARG A 192 2.97 21.08 16.67
C ARG A 192 4.23 21.42 17.45
N ALA A 193 4.56 20.66 18.49
CA ALA A 193 5.77 20.90 19.29
C ALA A 193 7.06 20.76 18.45
N ILE A 194 7.13 19.75 17.56
CA ILE A 194 8.27 19.53 16.67
C ILE A 194 8.42 20.70 15.69
N LEU A 195 7.35 21.07 14.99
CA LEU A 195 7.37 22.16 14.00
C LEU A 195 7.67 23.53 14.64
N SER A 196 7.23 23.76 15.88
CA SER A 196 7.56 25.00 16.60
C SER A 196 9.04 25.06 17.01
N GLN A 197 9.69 23.93 17.29
CA GLN A 197 11.12 23.86 17.56
C GLN A 197 11.97 24.06 16.29
N GLU A 198 11.55 23.51 15.15
CA GLU A 198 12.24 23.73 13.87
C GLU A 198 12.18 25.19 13.44
N THR A 199 11.05 25.87 13.58
CA THR A 199 10.93 27.30 13.26
C THR A 199 11.72 28.19 14.23
N ALA A 200 11.90 27.78 15.48
CA ALA A 200 12.74 28.50 16.44
C ALA A 200 14.26 28.31 16.15
N ALA A 201 14.67 27.14 15.67
CA ALA A 201 16.05 26.86 15.30
C ALA A 201 16.48 27.61 14.01
N ASP A 202 15.59 27.77 13.04
CA ASP A 202 15.84 28.50 11.80
C ASP A 202 15.89 30.02 12.02
N SER A 203 15.17 30.53 13.01
CA SER A 203 15.20 31.96 13.39
C SER A 203 16.41 32.35 14.24
N THR A 204 17.15 31.40 14.84
CA THR A 204 18.37 31.67 15.61
C THR A 204 19.64 31.73 14.74
N ALA A 205 19.57 31.36 13.46
CA ALA A 205 20.73 31.43 12.55
C ALA A 205 20.97 32.86 11.98
N THR A 206 20.13 33.86 12.22
CA THR A 206 20.23 35.20 11.63
C THR A 206 20.41 36.35 12.60
N ASN A 207 20.56 36.16 13.93
CA ASN A 207 20.88 37.27 14.82
C ASN A 207 21.73 36.82 16.03
N ALA A 208 23.05 36.90 15.87
CA ALA A 208 23.96 36.99 16.99
C ALA A 208 24.27 38.46 17.29
N THR A 209 23.57 39.05 18.24
CA THR A 209 24.12 40.10 19.12
C THR A 209 23.26 40.23 20.37
N ALA A 210 23.97 40.26 21.47
CA ALA A 210 23.57 40.27 22.86
C ALA A 210 22.45 41.26 23.27
N ASP A 211 21.59 40.90 24.24
CA ASP A 211 21.71 41.40 25.60
C ASP A 211 20.66 40.80 26.56
N THR A 212 21.19 40.32 27.67
CA THR A 212 20.74 40.30 29.07
C THR A 212 19.25 40.15 29.49
N ILE A 213 19.02 39.09 30.27
CA ILE A 213 18.05 38.62 31.22
C ILE A 213 17.30 39.74 32.05
N PRO A 214 16.04 39.54 32.58
CA PRO A 214 15.86 38.65 33.70
C PRO A 214 14.57 37.82 33.76
N ALA A 215 14.66 36.79 34.60
CA ALA A 215 13.67 35.81 35.00
C ALA A 215 12.45 36.36 35.79
N ALA A 216 11.46 35.45 35.83
CA ALA A 216 10.40 35.30 36.82
C ALA A 216 9.02 35.92 36.53
N LYS A 217 8.04 35.04 36.29
CA LYS A 217 7.00 34.74 37.29
C LYS A 217 6.08 33.61 36.87
N LEU A 218 6.09 32.61 37.75
CA LEU A 218 5.04 31.61 37.89
C LEU A 218 3.75 32.30 38.33
N ALA A 219 2.62 31.96 37.76
CA ALA A 219 1.30 32.07 38.37
C ALA A 219 0.34 31.12 37.70
N GLU A 220 0.10 30.07 38.35
CA GLU A 220 -1.10 29.47 38.93
C GLU A 220 -2.39 29.48 38.12
N ALA A 221 -2.91 28.28 38.12
CA ALA A 221 -4.12 27.71 37.54
C ALA A 221 -5.43 28.35 38.01
N THR A 222 -6.48 28.19 37.21
CA THR A 222 -7.79 27.56 37.55
C THR A 222 -8.86 27.99 36.54
N PRO A 223 -10.05 27.36 36.49
CA PRO A 223 -10.38 25.98 36.09
C PRO A 223 -11.35 25.88 34.89
N ALA A 224 -11.45 24.70 34.38
CA ALA A 224 -12.53 24.07 33.58
C ALA A 224 -13.68 24.96 33.06
N LYS A 225 -13.67 25.25 31.77
CA LYS A 225 -14.89 25.49 31.01
C LYS A 225 -15.05 24.31 30.01
N LYS A 226 -16.29 23.78 30.00
CA LYS A 226 -16.79 22.66 29.21
C LYS A 226 -16.05 22.47 27.88
N ALA A 227 -15.52 21.26 27.67
CA ALA A 227 -14.98 20.80 26.40
C ALA A 227 -16.07 20.85 25.31
N VAL A 228 -16.13 21.95 24.61
CA VAL A 228 -16.69 21.96 23.25
C VAL A 228 -15.66 21.22 22.40
N SER A 229 -16.06 20.14 21.72
CA SER A 229 -15.13 19.33 20.97
C SER A 229 -14.42 20.22 19.94
N VAL A 230 -13.11 20.18 19.92
CA VAL A 230 -12.26 20.94 18.98
C VAL A 230 -12.69 20.68 17.54
N ALA A 231 -13.22 19.46 17.29
CA ALA A 231 -13.78 19.06 15.99
C ALA A 231 -15.02 19.86 15.60
N ASP A 232 -15.93 20.20 16.56
CA ASP A 232 -17.12 20.99 16.26
C ASP A 232 -16.79 22.47 16.02
N SER A 233 -15.76 22.99 16.71
CA SER A 233 -15.29 24.37 16.51
C SER A 233 -14.59 24.53 15.17
N LEU A 234 -13.79 23.54 14.74
CA LEU A 234 -13.09 23.51 13.44
C LEU A 234 -14.09 23.32 12.28
N ALA A 235 -15.08 22.43 12.45
CA ALA A 235 -16.13 22.21 11.47
C ALA A 235 -17.03 23.43 11.25
N ALA A 236 -17.24 24.24 12.27
CA ALA A 236 -17.97 25.49 12.17
C ALA A 236 -17.19 26.58 11.41
N THR A 237 -15.86 26.60 11.56
CA THR A 237 -14.99 27.58 10.89
C THR A 237 -14.76 27.24 9.41
N LEU A 238 -14.80 25.95 9.04
CA LEU A 238 -14.61 25.46 7.65
C LEU A 238 -15.89 25.52 6.80
N LYS A 239 -17.07 25.72 7.39
CA LYS A 239 -18.36 25.86 6.69
C LYS A 239 -18.71 27.29 6.23
N GLY A 240 -17.87 28.28 6.53
CA GLY A 240 -18.01 29.64 6.04
C GLY A 240 -17.57 29.77 4.58
N ASP A 241 -18.44 30.27 3.72
CA ASP A 241 -18.17 30.53 2.29
C ASP A 241 -16.89 31.33 2.10
N ALA A 242 -15.92 30.72 1.43
CA ALA A 242 -14.61 31.29 1.13
C ALA A 242 -14.73 32.37 0.03
N LYS A 243 -14.89 33.62 0.44
CA LYS A 243 -14.71 34.81 -0.43
C LYS A 243 -14.14 36.00 0.34
N ASP A 244 -13.09 35.81 1.14
CA ASP A 244 -12.38 36.93 1.74
C ASP A 244 -10.90 36.59 1.97
N GLU A 245 -10.03 37.55 1.66
CA GLU A 245 -8.57 37.49 1.90
C GLU A 245 -8.21 37.28 3.39
N LYS A 246 -9.15 37.53 4.31
CA LYS A 246 -9.03 37.21 5.74
C LYS A 246 -9.11 35.71 6.06
N ALA A 247 -9.66 34.89 5.16
CA ALA A 247 -9.75 33.45 5.35
C ALA A 247 -8.38 32.76 5.18
N GLY A 248 -7.50 33.33 4.34
CA GLY A 248 -6.14 32.79 4.12
C GLY A 248 -5.23 32.94 5.34
N ALA A 249 -5.25 34.10 5.99
CA ALA A 249 -4.45 34.35 7.20
C ALA A 249 -4.90 33.47 8.37
N ASN A 250 -6.22 33.25 8.49
CA ASN A 250 -6.78 32.37 9.52
C ASN A 250 -6.42 30.90 9.29
N MET A 251 -6.31 30.46 8.04
CA MET A 251 -5.92 29.09 7.70
C MET A 251 -4.44 28.79 8.01
N GLU A 252 -3.54 29.77 7.84
CA GLU A 252 -2.13 29.61 8.21
C GLU A 252 -1.95 29.54 9.74
N GLU A 253 -2.71 30.32 10.51
CA GLU A 253 -2.72 30.23 11.96
C GLU A 253 -3.27 28.88 12.45
N ILE A 254 -4.33 28.38 11.82
CA ILE A 254 -4.89 27.06 12.11
C ILE A 254 -3.87 25.95 11.78
N LYS A 255 -3.16 26.04 10.67
CA LYS A 255 -2.08 25.09 10.31
C LYS A 255 -0.92 25.12 11.32
N LYS A 256 -0.58 26.26 11.89
CA LYS A 256 0.43 26.36 12.94
C LYS A 256 -0.05 25.76 14.27
N GLN A 257 -1.33 25.93 14.58
CA GLN A 257 -1.92 25.45 15.84
C GLN A 257 -2.29 23.97 15.79
N TYR A 258 -2.73 23.46 14.64
CA TYR A 258 -3.18 22.08 14.41
C TYR A 258 -2.65 21.57 13.07
N PRO A 259 -1.35 21.27 12.96
CA PRO A 259 -0.73 21.02 11.66
C PRO A 259 -1.25 19.76 10.97
N LEU A 260 -1.59 18.71 11.71
CA LEU A 260 -2.18 17.50 11.14
C LEU A 260 -3.69 17.65 10.92
N LEU A 261 -4.41 18.20 11.92
CA LEU A 261 -5.87 18.33 11.86
C LEU A 261 -6.36 19.41 10.91
N ALA A 262 -5.51 20.35 10.52
CA ALA A 262 -5.82 21.33 9.48
C ALA A 262 -5.91 20.74 8.08
N VAL A 263 -5.18 19.65 7.81
CA VAL A 263 -5.15 18.96 6.51
C VAL A 263 -5.91 17.62 6.53
N LEU A 264 -6.08 17.02 7.70
CA LEU A 264 -6.84 15.79 7.91
C LEU A 264 -8.10 16.07 8.72
N GLN A 265 -9.25 16.11 8.08
CA GLN A 265 -10.54 16.26 8.74
C GLN A 265 -10.93 14.94 9.40
N LEU A 266 -10.86 14.87 10.73
CA LEU A 266 -11.22 13.68 11.49
C LEU A 266 -12.72 13.36 11.41
N ASN A 267 -13.02 12.07 11.39
CA ASN A 267 -14.39 11.57 11.42
C ASN A 267 -14.97 11.70 12.84
N SER A 268 -15.75 12.72 13.07
CA SER A 268 -16.38 13.02 14.36
C SER A 268 -17.49 12.03 14.75
N SER A 269 -18.02 11.25 13.80
CA SER A 269 -19.05 10.24 14.10
C SER A 269 -18.52 9.14 15.02
N GLY A 270 -17.20 8.90 15.00
CA GLY A 270 -16.54 7.85 15.77
C GLY A 270 -16.90 6.43 15.34
N GLN A 271 -17.76 6.27 14.34
CA GLN A 271 -18.20 4.98 13.82
C GLN A 271 -17.43 4.59 12.57
N GLY A 272 -17.29 3.28 12.36
CA GLY A 272 -16.62 2.71 11.19
C GLY A 272 -15.09 2.85 11.23
N PRO A 273 -14.41 2.32 10.19
CA PRO A 273 -12.96 2.25 10.10
C PRO A 273 -12.32 3.51 9.49
N VAL A 274 -13.12 4.45 8.96
CA VAL A 274 -12.65 5.71 8.38
C VAL A 274 -12.37 6.67 9.50
N ILE A 275 -11.11 7.03 9.69
CA ILE A 275 -10.68 7.96 10.77
C ILE A 275 -10.71 9.41 10.33
N GLY A 276 -10.63 9.68 9.04
CA GLY A 276 -10.66 11.04 8.52
C GLY A 276 -10.68 11.11 7.00
N TYR A 277 -10.80 12.33 6.55
CA TYR A 277 -10.91 12.72 5.14
C TYR A 277 -9.85 13.75 4.81
N ALA A 278 -9.19 13.63 3.67
CA ALA A 278 -8.21 14.61 3.23
C ALA A 278 -8.26 14.85 1.73
N ASN A 279 -7.86 16.04 1.29
CA ASN A 279 -7.70 16.33 -0.13
C ASN A 279 -6.50 15.54 -0.68
N TYR A 280 -6.58 15.08 -1.94
CA TYR A 280 -5.49 14.33 -2.58
C TYR A 280 -4.14 15.08 -2.57
N LYS A 281 -4.16 16.42 -2.57
CA LYS A 281 -2.94 17.26 -2.52
C LYS A 281 -2.22 17.17 -1.18
N ASP A 282 -2.97 16.96 -0.10
CA ASP A 282 -2.44 16.96 1.26
C ASP A 282 -2.03 15.55 1.73
N THR A 283 -2.36 14.50 0.96
CA THR A 283 -2.07 13.10 1.33
C THR A 283 -0.58 12.84 1.52
N ALA A 284 0.29 13.47 0.71
CA ALA A 284 1.74 13.33 0.81
C ALA A 284 2.27 13.93 2.13
N ASP A 285 1.79 15.10 2.52
CA ASP A 285 2.17 15.77 3.78
C ASP A 285 1.65 14.98 4.98
N ILE A 286 0.42 14.50 4.93
CA ILE A 286 -0.16 13.63 5.97
C ILE A 286 0.68 12.37 6.15
N ASN A 287 1.03 11.69 5.06
CA ASN A 287 1.88 10.50 5.11
C ASN A 287 3.26 10.80 5.70
N ARG A 288 3.86 11.93 5.34
CA ARG A 288 5.14 12.39 5.91
C ARG A 288 5.04 12.61 7.41
N TYR A 289 4.03 13.33 7.88
CA TYR A 289 3.81 13.58 9.31
C TYR A 289 3.59 12.30 10.10
N LEU A 290 2.73 11.41 9.60
CA LEU A 290 2.42 10.14 10.24
C LEU A 290 3.56 9.11 10.18
N SER A 291 4.55 9.30 9.30
CA SER A 291 5.75 8.45 9.21
C SER A 291 6.89 8.87 10.14
N MET A 292 6.81 10.05 10.77
CA MET A 292 7.81 10.51 11.73
C MET A 292 7.88 9.57 12.94
N PRO A 293 9.09 9.13 13.38
CA PRO A 293 9.22 8.18 14.49
C PRO A 293 8.60 8.69 15.80
N GLU A 294 8.68 10.00 16.03
CA GLU A 294 8.12 10.68 17.19
C GLU A 294 6.60 10.61 17.21
N ILE A 295 5.96 10.75 16.02
CA ILE A 295 4.52 10.65 15.86
C ILE A 295 4.07 9.19 15.94
N GLN A 296 4.81 8.27 15.35
CA GLN A 296 4.52 6.84 15.44
C GLN A 296 4.54 6.32 16.88
N SER A 297 5.31 6.95 17.78
CA SER A 297 5.32 6.60 19.20
C SER A 297 4.01 6.88 19.92
N GLU A 298 3.18 7.82 19.41
CA GLU A 298 1.87 8.17 19.96
C GLU A 298 0.74 7.26 19.42
N LEU A 299 1.01 6.54 18.34
CA LEU A 299 0.06 5.66 17.67
C LEU A 299 0.20 4.21 18.17
N PRO A 300 -0.88 3.41 18.17
CA PRO A 300 -0.78 1.99 18.45
C PRO A 300 0.22 1.31 17.50
N LYS A 301 1.07 0.42 18.03
CA LYS A 301 2.13 -0.25 17.26
C LYS A 301 1.61 -1.13 16.12
N ASP A 302 0.41 -1.65 16.30
CA ASP A 302 -0.30 -2.50 15.36
C ASP A 302 -1.21 -1.70 14.40
N LEU A 303 -1.23 -0.36 14.50
CA LEU A 303 -1.96 0.50 13.59
C LEU A 303 -1.21 0.62 12.25
N ARG A 304 -1.96 0.44 11.16
CA ARG A 304 -1.53 0.77 9.80
C ARG A 304 -2.58 1.69 9.18
N LEU A 305 -2.13 2.74 8.54
CA LEU A 305 -3.01 3.70 7.88
C LEU A 305 -2.96 3.48 6.38
N LYS A 306 -4.12 3.36 5.74
CA LYS A 306 -4.24 3.14 4.31
C LYS A 306 -5.31 4.04 3.71
N TRP A 307 -5.07 4.54 2.51
CA TRP A 307 -6.02 5.38 1.80
C TRP A 307 -7.04 4.56 1.03
N GLY A 308 -8.25 5.07 0.90
CA GLY A 308 -9.25 4.54 -0.01
C GLY A 308 -8.81 4.73 -1.46
N VAL A 309 -9.17 3.79 -2.34
CA VAL A 309 -8.84 3.84 -3.77
C VAL A 309 -9.70 4.86 -4.51
N SER A 310 -10.93 5.02 -4.08
CA SER A 310 -11.90 5.96 -4.66
C SER A 310 -12.07 7.19 -3.79
N PRO A 311 -12.40 8.35 -4.40
CA PRO A 311 -12.81 9.51 -3.63
C PRO A 311 -14.06 9.19 -2.79
N SER A 312 -14.20 9.89 -1.67
CA SER A 312 -15.35 9.75 -0.78
C SER A 312 -16.66 10.07 -1.53
N GLU A 313 -17.69 9.27 -1.30
CA GLU A 313 -19.02 9.45 -1.90
C GLU A 313 -19.66 10.83 -1.59
N PHE A 314 -19.21 11.49 -0.53
CA PHE A 314 -19.70 12.80 -0.15
C PHE A 314 -19.08 13.95 -0.97
N ASP A 315 -17.97 13.70 -1.66
CA ASP A 315 -17.29 14.72 -2.46
C ASP A 315 -17.65 14.65 -3.94
N LYS A 316 -18.55 15.51 -4.38
CA LYS A 316 -18.96 15.64 -5.78
C LYS A 316 -17.83 16.04 -6.74
N LYS A 317 -16.71 16.59 -6.21
CA LYS A 317 -15.55 17.00 -7.02
C LYS A 317 -14.53 15.89 -7.16
N GLY A 318 -14.65 14.81 -6.39
CA GLY A 318 -13.74 13.65 -6.44
C GLY A 318 -12.31 13.96 -5.98
N GLN A 319 -12.13 14.91 -5.08
CA GLN A 319 -10.81 15.35 -4.61
C GLN A 319 -10.47 14.89 -3.18
N THR A 320 -11.47 14.40 -2.45
CA THR A 320 -11.35 14.02 -1.05
C THR A 320 -11.28 12.50 -0.91
N PHE A 321 -10.26 12.00 -0.24
CA PHE A 321 -10.04 10.58 -0.01
C PHE A 321 -10.19 10.23 1.47
N GLU A 322 -10.59 9.00 1.73
CA GLU A 322 -10.81 8.45 3.05
C GLU A 322 -9.54 7.79 3.60
N LEU A 323 -9.20 8.08 4.85
CA LEU A 323 -8.10 7.43 5.56
C LEU A 323 -8.66 6.37 6.50
N TYR A 324 -8.21 5.13 6.33
CA TYR A 324 -8.66 3.97 7.07
C TYR A 324 -7.64 3.54 8.13
N ALA A 325 -8.14 3.15 9.30
CA ALA A 325 -7.35 2.58 10.38
C ALA A 325 -7.39 1.05 10.32
N ILE A 326 -6.31 0.45 9.88
CA ILE A 326 -6.11 -0.99 9.75
C ILE A 326 -5.40 -1.51 11.00
N LYS A 327 -5.81 -2.68 11.49
CA LYS A 327 -5.19 -3.35 12.63
C LYS A 327 -4.35 -4.53 12.18
N SER A 328 -3.04 -4.48 12.43
CA SER A 328 -2.08 -5.54 12.09
C SER A 328 -1.95 -6.50 13.27
N THR A 329 -2.75 -7.56 13.28
CA THR A 329 -2.79 -8.54 14.39
C THR A 329 -1.69 -9.57 14.32
N GLU A 330 -1.15 -9.85 13.14
CA GLU A 330 -0.10 -10.83 12.93
C GLU A 330 1.28 -10.27 13.28
N ARG A 331 2.10 -11.06 13.98
CA ARG A 331 3.47 -10.67 14.41
C ARG A 331 4.42 -10.39 13.25
N ASN A 332 4.18 -10.99 12.09
CA ASN A 332 4.96 -10.81 10.87
C ASN A 332 4.54 -9.60 10.05
N GLY A 333 3.52 -8.84 10.49
CA GLY A 333 2.97 -7.69 9.78
C GLY A 333 2.19 -8.04 8.52
N LYS A 334 1.89 -9.32 8.28
CA LYS A 334 1.05 -9.79 7.18
C LYS A 334 -0.43 -9.66 7.51
N ALA A 335 -1.25 -9.71 6.47
CA ALA A 335 -2.70 -9.73 6.64
C ALA A 335 -3.16 -11.04 7.31
N PRO A 336 -4.17 -11.01 8.18
CA PRO A 336 -4.78 -12.20 8.74
C PRO A 336 -5.26 -13.19 7.68
N LEU A 337 -5.68 -12.69 6.51
CA LEU A 337 -6.07 -13.49 5.36
C LEU A 337 -5.60 -12.80 4.07
N GLU A 338 -4.96 -13.56 3.20
CA GLU A 338 -4.44 -13.09 1.91
C GLU A 338 -5.27 -13.71 0.76
N GLY A 339 -5.12 -13.17 -0.45
CA GLY A 339 -5.89 -13.58 -1.61
C GLY A 339 -5.56 -14.96 -2.19
N ASP A 340 -4.52 -15.62 -1.70
CA ASP A 340 -4.11 -16.97 -2.08
C ASP A 340 -5.18 -18.03 -1.78
N VAL A 341 -6.06 -17.76 -0.82
CA VAL A 341 -7.18 -18.63 -0.44
C VAL A 341 -8.42 -18.42 -1.31
N VAL A 342 -8.49 -17.36 -2.12
CA VAL A 342 -9.62 -17.06 -2.98
C VAL A 342 -9.51 -17.88 -4.27
N THR A 343 -10.50 -18.74 -4.52
CA THR A 343 -10.52 -19.65 -5.68
C THR A 343 -11.33 -19.09 -6.85
N ASP A 344 -12.33 -18.24 -6.58
CA ASP A 344 -13.19 -17.64 -7.60
C ASP A 344 -13.71 -16.29 -7.12
N ALA A 345 -13.86 -15.34 -8.03
CA ALA A 345 -14.48 -14.05 -7.79
C ALA A 345 -15.26 -13.61 -9.04
N LYS A 346 -16.50 -13.13 -8.84
CA LYS A 346 -17.40 -12.70 -9.92
C LYS A 346 -18.09 -11.42 -9.56
N ASP A 347 -18.36 -10.60 -10.57
CA ASP A 347 -19.26 -9.47 -10.47
C ASP A 347 -20.72 -9.99 -10.50
N GLU A 348 -21.49 -9.60 -9.53
CA GLU A 348 -22.90 -9.96 -9.38
C GLU A 348 -23.69 -8.73 -8.94
N PHE A 349 -25.01 -8.85 -8.92
CA PHE A 349 -25.87 -7.84 -8.31
C PHE A 349 -26.37 -8.36 -6.96
N ASP A 350 -26.35 -7.51 -5.95
CA ASP A 350 -26.93 -7.84 -4.65
C ASP A 350 -28.48 -7.90 -4.72
N GLN A 351 -29.10 -8.28 -3.61
CA GLN A 351 -30.57 -8.35 -3.50
C GLN A 351 -31.28 -7.00 -3.72
N TYR A 352 -30.52 -5.88 -3.72
CA TYR A 352 -31.00 -4.53 -3.99
C TYR A 352 -30.64 -4.03 -5.38
N SER A 353 -30.20 -4.93 -6.28
CA SER A 353 -29.72 -4.62 -7.64
C SER A 353 -28.54 -3.64 -7.68
N LYS A 354 -27.73 -3.60 -6.61
CA LYS A 354 -26.47 -2.87 -6.60
C LYS A 354 -25.33 -3.78 -7.07
N PRO A 355 -24.35 -3.25 -7.81
CA PRO A 355 -23.20 -4.03 -8.20
C PRO A 355 -22.43 -4.48 -6.96
N ALA A 356 -22.11 -5.76 -6.90
CA ALA A 356 -21.39 -6.40 -5.83
C ALA A 356 -20.37 -7.39 -6.40
N VAL A 357 -19.42 -7.83 -5.60
CA VAL A 357 -18.44 -8.86 -5.94
C VAL A 357 -18.68 -10.06 -5.03
N SER A 358 -19.05 -11.19 -5.61
CA SER A 358 -19.08 -12.46 -4.88
C SER A 358 -17.71 -13.13 -4.97
N MET A 359 -17.24 -13.67 -3.85
CA MET A 359 -15.99 -14.42 -3.77
C MET A 359 -16.19 -15.78 -3.12
N THR A 360 -15.40 -16.75 -3.56
CA THR A 360 -15.37 -18.11 -3.00
C THR A 360 -13.95 -18.45 -2.60
N MET A 361 -13.80 -19.04 -1.43
CA MET A 361 -12.51 -19.44 -0.86
C MET A 361 -12.36 -20.96 -0.84
N ASN A 362 -11.11 -21.43 -0.81
CA ASN A 362 -10.82 -22.83 -0.53
C ASN A 362 -11.16 -23.20 0.93
N SER A 363 -11.06 -24.48 1.28
CA SER A 363 -11.44 -24.98 2.61
C SER A 363 -10.62 -24.39 3.76
N ASP A 364 -9.35 -24.04 3.54
CA ASP A 364 -8.50 -23.37 4.53
C ASP A 364 -8.92 -21.90 4.70
N GLY A 365 -9.10 -21.21 3.61
CA GLY A 365 -9.62 -19.84 3.58
C GLY A 365 -10.99 -19.73 4.25
N ALA A 366 -11.89 -20.67 3.97
CA ALA A 366 -13.23 -20.72 4.60
C ALA A 366 -13.15 -20.79 6.13
N ARG A 367 -12.24 -21.62 6.68
CA ARG A 367 -12.03 -21.74 8.15
C ARG A 367 -11.46 -20.45 8.73
N ARG A 368 -10.42 -19.89 8.11
CA ARG A 368 -9.80 -18.63 8.56
C ARG A 368 -10.76 -17.44 8.42
N TRP A 369 -11.55 -17.40 7.36
CA TRP A 369 -12.59 -16.39 7.15
C TRP A 369 -13.70 -16.47 8.19
N ALA A 370 -14.16 -17.67 8.52
CA ALA A 370 -15.15 -17.89 9.59
C ALA A 370 -14.62 -17.36 10.93
N GLN A 371 -13.37 -17.68 11.27
CA GLN A 371 -12.74 -17.18 12.50
C GLN A 371 -12.59 -15.65 12.49
N LEU A 372 -12.12 -15.08 11.39
CA LEU A 372 -11.93 -13.64 11.24
C LEU A 372 -13.25 -12.88 11.33
N THR A 373 -14.28 -13.35 10.63
CA THR A 373 -15.62 -12.74 10.69
C THR A 373 -16.27 -12.90 12.05
N LYS A 374 -16.12 -14.04 12.72
CA LYS A 374 -16.61 -14.26 14.09
C LYS A 374 -16.01 -13.28 15.10
N GLN A 375 -14.71 -13.02 15.01
CA GLN A 375 -14.00 -12.09 15.91
C GLN A 375 -14.37 -10.63 15.66
N ASN A 376 -14.86 -10.32 14.46
CA ASN A 376 -15.15 -8.97 14.02
C ASN A 376 -16.66 -8.69 13.81
N ILE A 377 -17.55 -9.44 14.45
CA ILE A 377 -18.99 -9.17 14.41
C ILE A 377 -19.26 -7.76 14.95
N GLY A 378 -19.99 -6.94 14.17
CA GLY A 378 -20.27 -5.54 14.46
C GLY A 378 -19.10 -4.58 14.17
N ARG A 379 -17.99 -5.08 13.63
CA ARG A 379 -16.84 -4.30 13.14
C ARG A 379 -16.70 -4.47 11.63
N SER A 380 -15.87 -3.63 11.02
CA SER A 380 -15.57 -3.75 9.59
C SER A 380 -14.32 -4.58 9.37
N ILE A 381 -14.29 -5.30 8.23
CA ILE A 381 -13.08 -5.92 7.69
C ILE A 381 -12.71 -5.14 6.42
N ALA A 382 -11.50 -4.60 6.36
CA ALA A 382 -11.03 -3.89 5.19
C ALA A 382 -10.53 -4.87 4.12
N ILE A 383 -10.99 -4.67 2.90
CA ILE A 383 -10.53 -5.35 1.69
C ILE A 383 -9.54 -4.43 1.01
N VAL A 384 -8.28 -4.83 1.05
CA VAL A 384 -7.16 -4.05 0.55
C VAL A 384 -6.59 -4.72 -0.70
N LEU A 385 -6.33 -3.94 -1.71
CA LEU A 385 -5.63 -4.36 -2.93
C LEU A 385 -4.50 -3.37 -3.19
N ASP A 386 -3.30 -3.89 -3.40
CA ASP A 386 -2.13 -3.08 -3.72
C ASP A 386 -1.94 -1.87 -2.78
N ASN A 387 -2.12 -2.09 -1.50
CA ASN A 387 -1.97 -1.08 -0.43
C ASN A 387 -3.09 -0.01 -0.34
N TYR A 388 -4.15 -0.11 -1.13
CA TYR A 388 -5.33 0.77 -1.07
C TYR A 388 -6.56 0.02 -0.58
N VAL A 389 -7.40 0.68 0.21
CA VAL A 389 -8.67 0.11 0.66
C VAL A 389 -9.72 0.28 -0.43
N TYR A 390 -10.26 -0.83 -0.89
CA TYR A 390 -11.34 -0.85 -1.88
C TYR A 390 -12.71 -0.82 -1.23
N SER A 391 -12.84 -1.49 -0.10
CA SER A 391 -14.09 -1.56 0.67
C SER A 391 -13.80 -1.96 2.11
N ALA A 392 -14.67 -1.61 3.03
CA ALA A 392 -14.60 -2.02 4.42
C ALA A 392 -16.00 -2.33 4.97
N PRO A 393 -16.63 -3.44 4.52
CA PRO A 393 -17.97 -3.81 4.93
C PRO A 393 -18.03 -4.19 6.41
N ASN A 394 -19.17 -3.91 7.04
CA ASN A 394 -19.46 -4.39 8.39
C ASN A 394 -19.78 -5.88 8.38
N VAL A 395 -19.27 -6.59 9.38
CA VAL A 395 -19.54 -8.00 9.59
C VAL A 395 -20.80 -8.14 10.44
N ASN A 396 -21.86 -8.69 9.87
CA ASN A 396 -23.13 -8.89 10.57
C ASN A 396 -23.17 -10.23 11.33
N SER A 397 -22.50 -11.26 10.82
CA SER A 397 -22.47 -12.60 11.40
C SER A 397 -21.23 -13.36 10.95
N GLU A 398 -20.94 -14.48 11.63
CA GLU A 398 -19.90 -15.45 11.22
C GLU A 398 -20.23 -16.02 9.84
N ILE A 399 -19.24 -16.08 8.95
CA ILE A 399 -19.38 -16.60 7.57
C ILE A 399 -18.62 -17.92 7.47
N THR A 400 -19.31 -19.06 7.67
CA THR A 400 -18.70 -20.39 7.73
C THR A 400 -18.48 -21.04 6.37
N GLY A 401 -19.19 -20.60 5.33
CA GLY A 401 -19.19 -21.26 4.02
C GLY A 401 -18.09 -20.85 3.06
N GLY A 402 -17.19 -19.91 3.44
CA GLY A 402 -16.13 -19.39 2.57
C GLY A 402 -16.65 -18.67 1.31
N ARG A 403 -17.93 -18.30 1.28
CA ARG A 403 -18.55 -17.51 0.23
C ARG A 403 -19.03 -16.20 0.83
N SER A 404 -18.67 -15.08 0.20
CA SER A 404 -19.03 -13.73 0.63
C SER A 404 -19.38 -12.87 -0.57
N GLN A 405 -20.26 -11.89 -0.35
CA GLN A 405 -20.68 -10.91 -1.34
C GLN A 405 -20.52 -9.51 -0.75
#